data_2c10ad5a0e47fb8d29eafa7141760c89
#
_entry.id   2c10ad5a0e47fb8d29eafa7141760c89
#
_cell.length_a   1.000
_cell.length_b   1.000
_cell.length_c   1.000
_cell.angle_alpha   90.00
_cell.angle_beta   90.00
_cell.angle_gamma   90.00
#
_symmetry.space_group_name_H-M   'P 1'
#
loop_
_entity.id
_entity.type
_entity.pdbx_description
1 polymer ?
#
loop_
_entity_poly.entity_id
_entity_poly.type
_entity_poly.pdbx_seq_one_letter_code
_entity_poly.pdbx_strand_id
1 'polypeptide(L)'
;MSFRVAVLGGGVGGLSAAQELAERGFDVAVYERRPDFGGKARSIAVPNSAAPGREPLPGEHGFRFFPSFYKHLPDSMKRIPAAGKSVFDNLVFSTRVQIARTGKSTLVEPTRFPQTLDDWTAVFKSLFANLGIPENEVLFFIDRLLVLLTSCEERRFAEYENIAWWDFIAAKSKSVSYQKYLGEGTTRSLVAMKAEVSSTRTVGYIDLQLMLGLMCAPGGFDRVLNGPTNQAWIDPWLAYLTSMGVVLQGNSTARSFQLEGRRIARVMIDQGGVTVPVTADFYVSALPVEIMTGLVTDDIKSAAPSLAHLDKLQTRWMNGIQFYLKNDVPLVRGHSNYLDSPWALTSISQRQFWPEVDFAALGDGAVGGILSVDISDWDTPGIVYGKPATNCTADEIKTEAWAQLKSHLNTGGVEPLSDTNLLSWFLDPDIQFPNPSAVTNAEPLLINPAGSLQYRPEACTEIPNLFLASDYVRTYTDLATMEGANEAARRSVNAILDASGSNAARAQLWPLQEPEIFKPMREYDLVRFKLGLPHG
;
A
#
# COMPACT_ATOMS: atom_id res chain seq x y z
N MET A 1 -13.02 35.11 6.64
CA MET A 1 -13.50 34.29 5.51
C MET A 1 -12.71 32.99 5.53
N SER A 2 -13.38 31.86 5.35
CA SER A 2 -12.71 30.57 5.22
C SER A 2 -12.09 30.48 3.81
N PHE A 3 -10.88 29.93 3.68
CA PHE A 3 -10.28 29.63 2.38
C PHE A 3 -10.95 28.41 1.77
N ARG A 4 -11.20 28.44 0.45
CA ARG A 4 -11.76 27.34 -0.34
C ARG A 4 -10.64 26.47 -0.88
N VAL A 5 -10.76 25.15 -0.71
CA VAL A 5 -9.80 24.18 -1.21
C VAL A 5 -10.52 23.17 -2.11
N ALA A 6 -10.03 23.02 -3.34
CA ALA A 6 -10.46 21.97 -4.26
C ALA A 6 -9.47 20.79 -4.18
N VAL A 7 -9.96 19.63 -3.76
CA VAL A 7 -9.20 18.37 -3.71
C VAL A 7 -9.55 17.52 -4.91
N LEU A 8 -8.58 17.13 -5.71
CA LEU A 8 -8.73 16.35 -6.93
C LEU A 8 -8.33 14.90 -6.65
N GLY A 9 -9.28 13.99 -6.67
CA GLY A 9 -9.16 12.59 -6.32
C GLY A 9 -9.73 12.28 -4.93
N GLY A 10 -10.64 11.33 -4.85
CA GLY A 10 -11.33 10.87 -3.65
C GLY A 10 -10.76 9.58 -3.05
N GLY A 11 -9.50 9.26 -3.30
CA GLY A 11 -8.76 8.18 -2.65
C GLY A 11 -8.29 8.56 -1.24
N VAL A 12 -7.51 7.66 -0.59
CA VAL A 12 -7.03 7.86 0.79
C VAL A 12 -6.30 9.20 0.95
N GLY A 13 -5.45 9.59 0.00
CA GLY A 13 -4.75 10.88 0.06
C GLY A 13 -5.70 12.07 0.03
N GLY A 14 -6.68 12.07 -0.87
CA GLY A 14 -7.64 13.17 -0.99
C GLY A 14 -8.60 13.25 0.20
N LEU A 15 -9.13 12.12 0.67
CA LEU A 15 -9.99 12.09 1.87
C LEU A 15 -9.22 12.50 3.13
N SER A 16 -7.93 12.13 3.24
CA SER A 16 -7.05 12.57 4.33
C SER A 16 -6.81 14.07 4.29
N ALA A 17 -6.53 14.64 3.12
CA ALA A 17 -6.37 16.08 2.96
C ALA A 17 -7.67 16.82 3.29
N ALA A 18 -8.81 16.30 2.83
CA ALA A 18 -10.12 16.88 3.14
C ALA A 18 -10.42 16.87 4.64
N GLN A 19 -10.14 15.76 5.34
CA GLN A 19 -10.31 15.66 6.79
C GLN A 19 -9.43 16.68 7.52
N GLU A 20 -8.13 16.67 7.26
CA GLU A 20 -7.19 17.57 7.94
C GLU A 20 -7.51 19.04 7.68
N LEU A 21 -7.96 19.41 6.49
CA LEU A 21 -8.36 20.78 6.14
C LEU A 21 -9.68 21.17 6.81
N ALA A 22 -10.71 20.31 6.73
CA ALA A 22 -12.02 20.60 7.31
C ALA A 22 -11.95 20.75 8.83
N GLU A 23 -11.20 19.88 9.51
CA GLU A 23 -10.95 19.98 10.96
C GLU A 23 -10.22 21.28 11.35
N ARG A 24 -9.59 21.97 10.38
CA ARG A 24 -8.90 23.26 10.56
C ARG A 24 -9.69 24.47 10.04
N GLY A 25 -10.95 24.25 9.66
CA GLY A 25 -11.88 25.32 9.29
C GLY A 25 -11.77 25.81 7.84
N PHE A 26 -11.17 25.03 6.95
CA PHE A 26 -11.21 25.31 5.52
C PHE A 26 -12.53 24.83 4.90
N ASP A 27 -12.96 25.50 3.83
CA ASP A 27 -14.10 25.10 3.00
C ASP A 27 -13.61 24.17 1.90
N VAL A 28 -14.00 22.88 1.95
CA VAL A 28 -13.38 21.82 1.14
C VAL A 28 -14.41 21.18 0.21
N ALA A 29 -14.03 21.03 -1.07
CA ALA A 29 -14.73 20.21 -2.04
C ALA A 29 -13.79 19.15 -2.63
N VAL A 30 -14.23 17.89 -2.64
CA VAL A 30 -13.49 16.74 -3.20
C VAL A 30 -14.15 16.30 -4.50
N TYR A 31 -13.37 16.20 -5.57
CA TYR A 31 -13.81 15.79 -6.91
C TYR A 31 -13.22 14.42 -7.26
N GLU A 32 -14.09 13.42 -7.43
CA GLU A 32 -13.71 12.04 -7.74
C GLU A 32 -14.29 11.58 -9.09
N ARG A 33 -13.48 10.97 -9.94
CA ARG A 33 -13.91 10.49 -11.27
C ARG A 33 -14.98 9.40 -11.22
N ARG A 34 -14.94 8.56 -10.18
CA ARG A 34 -15.92 7.48 -9.96
C ARG A 34 -17.14 7.99 -9.19
N PRO A 35 -18.26 7.28 -9.23
CA PRO A 35 -19.36 7.56 -8.31
C PRO A 35 -18.98 7.29 -6.85
N ASP A 36 -18.05 6.33 -6.61
CA ASP A 36 -17.63 5.85 -5.30
C ASP A 36 -16.28 6.43 -4.90
N PHE A 37 -16.13 6.72 -3.62
CA PHE A 37 -14.90 7.23 -3.00
C PHE A 37 -14.07 6.11 -2.39
N GLY A 38 -12.84 6.42 -1.98
CA GLY A 38 -11.90 5.49 -1.35
C GLY A 38 -10.75 5.06 -2.27
N GLY A 39 -10.83 5.34 -3.57
CA GLY A 39 -9.78 5.00 -4.54
C GLY A 39 -9.49 3.49 -4.55
N LYS A 40 -8.21 3.12 -4.56
CA LYS A 40 -7.78 1.70 -4.51
C LYS A 40 -8.10 1.01 -3.18
N ALA A 41 -8.48 1.76 -2.12
CA ALA A 41 -8.82 1.19 -0.83
C ALA A 41 -10.28 0.77 -0.67
N ARG A 42 -11.19 1.14 -1.60
CA ARG A 42 -12.62 0.83 -1.49
C ARG A 42 -12.93 -0.67 -1.64
N SER A 43 -14.04 -1.12 -1.03
CA SER A 43 -14.71 -2.36 -1.43
C SER A 43 -15.49 -2.14 -2.74
N ILE A 44 -15.72 -3.22 -3.45
CA ILE A 44 -16.45 -3.24 -4.73
C ILE A 44 -17.60 -4.24 -4.60
N ALA A 45 -18.83 -3.78 -4.79
CA ALA A 45 -19.97 -4.69 -4.84
C ALA A 45 -19.84 -5.62 -6.06
N VAL A 46 -19.76 -6.94 -5.82
CA VAL A 46 -19.63 -7.92 -6.91
C VAL A 46 -20.91 -7.91 -7.75
N PRO A 47 -20.84 -7.59 -9.04
CA PRO A 47 -22.02 -7.48 -9.88
C PRO A 47 -22.81 -8.79 -9.94
N ASN A 48 -24.13 -8.70 -9.88
CA ASN A 48 -25.07 -9.82 -10.00
C ASN A 48 -24.86 -10.97 -8.98
N SER A 49 -24.20 -10.69 -7.86
CA SER A 49 -23.96 -11.70 -6.81
C SER A 49 -25.09 -11.80 -5.80
N ALA A 50 -25.89 -10.76 -5.64
CA ALA A 50 -26.97 -10.71 -4.65
C ALA A 50 -28.23 -11.43 -5.11
N ALA A 51 -28.76 -12.34 -4.31
CA ALA A 51 -30.14 -12.81 -4.46
C ALA A 51 -31.14 -11.74 -3.95
N PRO A 52 -32.43 -11.78 -4.33
CA PRO A 52 -33.41 -10.81 -3.87
C PRO A 52 -33.44 -10.67 -2.34
N GLY A 53 -33.33 -9.45 -1.85
CA GLY A 53 -33.34 -9.12 -0.42
C GLY A 53 -32.01 -9.36 0.31
N ARG A 54 -30.92 -9.60 -0.41
CA ARG A 54 -29.55 -9.78 0.14
C ARG A 54 -28.59 -8.73 -0.37
N GLU A 55 -27.50 -8.54 0.36
CA GLU A 55 -26.41 -7.67 -0.05
C GLU A 55 -25.49 -8.38 -1.06
N PRO A 56 -24.87 -7.64 -2.00
CA PRO A 56 -23.88 -8.23 -2.89
C PRO A 56 -22.66 -8.73 -2.13
N LEU A 57 -21.96 -9.70 -2.70
CA LEU A 57 -20.69 -10.14 -2.17
C LEU A 57 -19.68 -8.98 -2.20
N PRO A 58 -18.88 -8.77 -1.14
CA PRO A 58 -17.83 -7.76 -1.13
C PRO A 58 -16.63 -8.22 -1.95
N GLY A 59 -16.30 -7.49 -3.00
CA GLY A 59 -15.03 -7.57 -3.72
C GLY A 59 -14.08 -6.48 -3.24
N GLU A 60 -12.79 -6.64 -3.49
CA GLU A 60 -11.74 -5.71 -3.08
C GLU A 60 -10.71 -5.56 -4.20
N HIS A 61 -10.10 -4.38 -4.33
CA HIS A 61 -8.94 -4.19 -5.19
C HIS A 61 -7.74 -5.06 -4.76
N GLY A 62 -7.63 -5.34 -3.47
CA GLY A 62 -6.75 -6.23 -2.76
C GLY A 62 -7.15 -6.22 -1.29
N PHE A 63 -6.68 -7.12 -0.45
CA PHE A 63 -7.01 -7.04 0.97
C PHE A 63 -6.29 -5.88 1.67
N ARG A 64 -6.84 -5.41 2.80
CA ARG A 64 -6.30 -4.30 3.57
C ARG A 64 -5.58 -4.80 4.81
N PHE A 65 -4.33 -4.37 4.99
CA PHE A 65 -3.64 -4.55 6.25
C PHE A 65 -2.96 -3.25 6.70
N PHE A 66 -2.80 -3.10 8.01
CA PHE A 66 -2.30 -1.91 8.64
C PHE A 66 -1.12 -2.30 9.55
N PRO A 67 0.10 -2.34 9.00
CA PRO A 67 1.30 -2.69 9.74
C PRO A 67 1.51 -1.80 10.97
N SER A 68 2.23 -2.32 11.96
CA SER A 68 2.47 -1.62 13.23
C SER A 68 3.23 -0.30 13.08
N PHE A 69 3.99 -0.13 11.99
CA PHE A 69 4.69 1.13 11.70
C PHE A 69 3.78 2.23 11.15
N TYR A 70 2.54 1.93 10.74
CA TYR A 70 1.55 2.93 10.37
C TYR A 70 1.16 3.77 11.59
N LYS A 71 1.28 5.10 11.47
CA LYS A 71 0.96 6.06 12.53
C LYS A 71 0.02 7.16 12.06
N HIS A 72 0.22 7.67 10.84
CA HIS A 72 -0.57 8.76 10.28
C HIS A 72 -2.01 8.35 10.00
N LEU A 73 -2.18 7.24 9.28
CA LEU A 73 -3.52 6.75 8.95
C LEU A 73 -4.30 6.28 10.18
N PRO A 74 -3.74 5.49 11.11
CA PRO A 74 -4.40 5.15 12.38
C PRO A 74 -4.80 6.39 13.21
N ASP A 75 -4.01 7.46 13.20
CA ASP A 75 -4.39 8.71 13.86
C ASP A 75 -5.60 9.37 13.20
N SER A 76 -5.67 9.41 11.87
CA SER A 76 -6.85 9.88 11.15
C SER A 76 -8.08 9.02 11.47
N MET A 77 -7.94 7.69 11.48
CA MET A 77 -9.02 6.75 11.78
C MET A 77 -9.58 6.90 13.21
N LYS A 78 -8.75 7.28 14.20
CA LYS A 78 -9.19 7.54 15.58
C LYS A 78 -10.13 8.74 15.69
N ARG A 79 -10.07 9.67 14.76
CA ARG A 79 -10.89 10.88 14.75
C ARG A 79 -12.21 10.71 13.98
N ILE A 80 -12.38 9.63 13.23
CA ILE A 80 -13.58 9.33 12.45
C ILE A 80 -14.56 8.56 13.33
N PRO A 81 -15.75 9.12 13.64
CA PRO A 81 -16.78 8.42 14.43
C PRO A 81 -17.36 7.21 13.69
N ALA A 82 -17.53 6.09 14.40
CA ALA A 82 -18.18 4.89 13.88
C ALA A 82 -18.91 4.16 15.01
N ALA A 83 -20.22 3.99 14.92
CA ALA A 83 -21.07 3.22 15.84
C ALA A 83 -20.78 3.46 17.34
N GLY A 84 -20.61 4.73 17.75
CA GLY A 84 -20.31 5.12 19.14
C GLY A 84 -18.86 4.94 19.58
N LYS A 85 -17.98 4.57 18.65
CA LYS A 85 -16.52 4.44 18.79
C LYS A 85 -15.85 5.22 17.66
N SER A 86 -14.67 4.81 17.24
CA SER A 86 -13.97 5.34 16.07
C SER A 86 -13.75 4.26 15.01
N VAL A 87 -13.45 4.65 13.78
CA VAL A 87 -13.05 3.74 12.72
C VAL A 87 -11.79 2.95 13.10
N PHE A 88 -10.91 3.51 13.93
CA PHE A 88 -9.75 2.80 14.45
C PHE A 88 -10.12 1.55 15.26
N ASP A 89 -11.27 1.56 15.94
CA ASP A 89 -11.75 0.42 16.72
C ASP A 89 -12.26 -0.73 15.85
N ASN A 90 -12.42 -0.50 14.54
CA ASN A 90 -12.69 -1.53 13.54
C ASN A 90 -11.42 -2.26 13.08
N LEU A 91 -10.24 -1.82 13.53
CA LEU A 91 -8.98 -2.52 13.29
C LEU A 91 -8.77 -3.62 14.33
N VAL A 92 -8.74 -4.85 13.87
CA VAL A 92 -8.48 -6.03 14.72
C VAL A 92 -7.10 -6.58 14.44
N PHE A 93 -6.43 -7.07 15.48
CA PHE A 93 -5.08 -7.60 15.35
C PHE A 93 -5.04 -8.91 14.57
N SER A 94 -4.13 -8.96 13.62
CA SER A 94 -3.53 -10.17 13.11
C SER A 94 -2.45 -10.60 14.12
N THR A 95 -2.55 -11.83 14.60
CA THR A 95 -1.67 -12.34 15.67
C THR A 95 -0.55 -13.22 15.16
N ARG A 96 -0.64 -13.64 13.89
CA ARG A 96 0.29 -14.57 13.27
C ARG A 96 0.51 -14.24 11.80
N VAL A 97 1.66 -14.65 11.25
CA VAL A 97 1.93 -14.71 9.83
C VAL A 97 2.31 -16.13 9.43
N GLN A 98 1.76 -16.60 8.33
CA GLN A 98 2.16 -17.85 7.71
C GLN A 98 3.11 -17.59 6.56
N ILE A 99 4.24 -18.25 6.56
CA ILE A 99 5.17 -18.30 5.45
C ILE A 99 5.03 -19.67 4.81
N ALA A 100 4.32 -19.72 3.68
CA ALA A 100 4.08 -20.94 2.93
C ALA A 100 5.13 -21.11 1.82
N ARG A 101 5.58 -22.34 1.63
CA ARG A 101 6.48 -22.74 0.57
C ARG A 101 5.95 -24.00 -0.06
N THR A 102 6.21 -24.23 -1.32
CA THR A 102 5.78 -25.46 -2.01
C THR A 102 6.15 -26.70 -1.20
N GLY A 103 5.15 -27.48 -0.78
CA GLY A 103 5.29 -28.68 0.04
C GLY A 103 5.59 -28.46 1.52
N LYS A 104 5.64 -27.21 2.01
CA LYS A 104 5.90 -26.88 3.44
C LYS A 104 5.19 -25.58 3.84
N SER A 105 4.83 -25.46 5.14
CA SER A 105 4.42 -24.20 5.74
C SER A 105 5.26 -23.92 6.97
N THR A 106 5.51 -22.65 7.27
CA THR A 106 6.29 -22.25 8.45
C THR A 106 5.59 -21.08 9.12
N LEU A 107 5.48 -21.15 10.46
CA LEU A 107 5.02 -20.06 11.29
C LEU A 107 6.21 -19.50 12.05
N VAL A 108 6.35 -18.18 12.08
CA VAL A 108 7.42 -17.49 12.80
C VAL A 108 6.79 -16.48 13.76
N GLU A 109 7.06 -16.64 15.06
CA GLU A 109 6.59 -15.72 16.11
C GLU A 109 7.77 -15.33 17.02
N PRO A 110 8.26 -14.09 16.97
CA PRO A 110 9.25 -13.60 17.93
C PRO A 110 8.57 -13.31 19.29
N THR A 111 9.29 -13.56 20.38
CA THR A 111 8.73 -13.55 21.72
C THR A 111 8.96 -12.28 22.53
N ARG A 112 9.95 -11.45 22.18
CA ARG A 112 10.26 -10.19 22.88
C ARG A 112 10.99 -9.20 21.99
N PHE A 113 10.91 -7.93 22.36
CA PHE A 113 11.70 -6.88 21.71
C PHE A 113 13.20 -7.01 22.11
N PRO A 114 14.13 -7.03 21.14
CA PRO A 114 15.55 -7.14 21.38
C PRO A 114 16.11 -5.90 22.10
N GLN A 115 16.99 -6.11 23.08
CA GLN A 115 17.61 -5.03 23.87
C GLN A 115 19.11 -4.88 23.57
N THR A 116 19.76 -5.92 23.09
CA THR A 116 21.19 -5.96 22.79
C THR A 116 21.45 -6.37 21.34
N LEU A 117 22.66 -6.16 20.84
CA LEU A 117 23.05 -6.64 19.50
C LEU A 117 22.94 -8.17 19.38
N ASP A 118 23.27 -8.89 20.45
CA ASP A 118 23.14 -10.35 20.49
C ASP A 118 21.67 -10.78 20.44
N ASP A 119 20.77 -10.06 21.12
CA ASP A 119 19.33 -10.30 21.02
C ASP A 119 18.83 -10.09 19.58
N TRP A 120 19.25 -9.00 18.93
CA TRP A 120 18.90 -8.71 17.54
C TRP A 120 19.39 -9.80 16.59
N THR A 121 20.64 -10.22 16.75
CA THR A 121 21.22 -11.33 15.98
C THR A 121 20.46 -12.63 16.20
N ALA A 122 20.10 -12.95 17.43
CA ALA A 122 19.35 -14.16 17.77
C ALA A 122 17.93 -14.16 17.17
N VAL A 123 17.24 -13.01 17.22
CA VAL A 123 15.90 -12.88 16.64
C VAL A 123 15.96 -13.01 15.12
N PHE A 124 16.88 -12.33 14.45
CA PHE A 124 17.03 -12.46 13.00
C PHE A 124 17.39 -13.89 12.58
N LYS A 125 18.28 -14.58 13.32
CA LYS A 125 18.54 -16.01 13.10
C LYS A 125 17.26 -16.85 13.21
N SER A 126 16.44 -16.58 14.22
CA SER A 126 15.17 -17.29 14.41
C SER A 126 14.18 -17.08 13.27
N LEU A 127 14.07 -15.85 12.76
CA LEU A 127 13.19 -15.52 11.63
C LEU A 127 13.53 -16.32 10.36
N PHE A 128 14.81 -16.64 10.16
CA PHE A 128 15.28 -17.33 8.95
C PHE A 128 15.61 -18.82 9.18
N ALA A 129 15.45 -19.34 10.40
CA ALA A 129 15.93 -20.67 10.82
C ALA A 129 15.38 -21.78 9.95
N ASN A 130 14.24 -21.81 9.44
CA ASN A 130 13.64 -22.95 8.73
C ASN A 130 13.59 -22.79 7.19
N LEU A 131 14.32 -21.81 6.64
CA LEU A 131 14.30 -21.54 5.20
C LEU A 131 15.28 -22.42 4.40
N GLY A 132 16.12 -23.22 5.07
CA GLY A 132 17.12 -24.07 4.40
C GLY A 132 18.25 -23.26 3.74
N ILE A 133 18.54 -22.08 4.27
CA ILE A 133 19.61 -21.19 3.83
C ILE A 133 20.88 -21.55 4.65
N PRO A 134 22.07 -21.61 4.03
CA PRO A 134 23.33 -21.80 4.76
C PRO A 134 23.52 -20.76 5.86
N GLU A 135 24.00 -21.17 7.04
CA GLU A 135 24.08 -20.29 8.21
C GLU A 135 24.98 -19.06 7.96
N ASN A 136 26.07 -19.23 7.27
CA ASN A 136 26.95 -18.12 6.90
C ASN A 136 26.26 -17.08 5.99
N GLU A 137 25.30 -17.49 5.15
CA GLU A 137 24.53 -16.60 4.31
C GLU A 137 23.43 -15.89 5.13
N VAL A 138 22.80 -16.57 6.09
CA VAL A 138 21.90 -15.93 7.05
C VAL A 138 22.62 -14.85 7.85
N LEU A 139 23.82 -15.15 8.36
CA LEU A 139 24.66 -14.17 9.09
C LEU A 139 25.02 -12.97 8.22
N PHE A 140 25.38 -13.21 6.95
CA PHE A 140 25.63 -12.14 6.00
C PHE A 140 24.40 -11.25 5.79
N PHE A 141 23.20 -11.84 5.65
CA PHE A 141 21.96 -11.09 5.50
C PHE A 141 21.66 -10.24 6.74
N ILE A 142 21.84 -10.80 7.94
CA ILE A 142 21.70 -10.08 9.21
C ILE A 142 22.66 -8.88 9.25
N ASP A 143 23.91 -9.06 8.82
CA ASP A 143 24.87 -7.96 8.72
C ASP A 143 24.35 -6.84 7.79
N ARG A 144 23.76 -7.18 6.65
CA ARG A 144 23.16 -6.17 5.75
C ARG A 144 21.98 -5.43 6.40
N LEU A 145 21.13 -6.10 7.17
CA LEU A 145 20.07 -5.45 7.93
C LEU A 145 20.63 -4.52 9.02
N LEU A 146 21.69 -4.93 9.71
CA LEU A 146 22.38 -4.10 10.69
C LEU A 146 23.02 -2.87 10.05
N VAL A 147 23.62 -3.01 8.86
CA VAL A 147 24.13 -1.87 8.09
C VAL A 147 23.01 -0.86 7.81
N LEU A 148 21.82 -1.29 7.41
CA LEU A 148 20.67 -0.37 7.22
C LEU A 148 20.27 0.32 8.52
N LEU A 149 20.21 -0.40 9.64
CA LEU A 149 19.81 0.12 10.96
C LEU A 149 20.81 1.12 11.54
N THR A 150 22.09 0.97 11.20
CA THR A 150 23.20 1.76 11.75
C THR A 150 23.68 2.86 10.80
N SER A 151 23.17 2.91 9.57
CA SER A 151 23.49 3.97 8.61
C SER A 151 22.71 5.26 8.91
N CYS A 152 23.35 6.40 8.69
CA CYS A 152 22.70 7.69 8.76
C CYS A 152 21.73 7.92 7.58
N GLU A 153 20.80 8.83 7.75
CA GLU A 153 19.79 9.14 6.73
C GLU A 153 20.44 9.66 5.45
N GLU A 154 21.45 10.51 5.56
CA GLU A 154 22.18 11.07 4.42
C GLU A 154 22.82 10.00 3.54
N ARG A 155 23.43 8.97 4.15
CA ARG A 155 23.98 7.84 3.40
C ARG A 155 22.89 7.03 2.71
N ARG A 156 21.77 6.77 3.40
CA ARG A 156 20.64 6.04 2.82
C ARG A 156 20.09 6.76 1.58
N PHE A 157 20.01 8.09 1.62
CA PHE A 157 19.59 8.90 0.46
C PHE A 157 20.64 8.94 -0.66
N ALA A 158 21.90 9.16 -0.33
CA ALA A 158 22.95 9.37 -1.34
C ALA A 158 23.44 8.06 -1.98
N GLU A 159 23.54 6.99 -1.19
CA GLU A 159 24.13 5.72 -1.63
C GLU A 159 23.06 4.64 -1.82
N TYR A 160 22.28 4.30 -0.77
CA TYR A 160 21.41 3.12 -0.80
C TYR A 160 20.12 3.33 -1.62
N GLU A 161 19.72 4.56 -1.85
CA GLU A 161 18.67 4.86 -2.82
C GLU A 161 19.04 4.41 -4.23
N ASN A 162 20.33 4.47 -4.58
CA ASN A 162 20.83 4.17 -5.92
C ASN A 162 21.30 2.71 -6.08
N ILE A 163 21.16 1.88 -5.05
CA ILE A 163 21.58 0.47 -5.05
C ILE A 163 20.32 -0.40 -5.02
N ALA A 164 20.23 -1.37 -5.94
CA ALA A 164 19.18 -2.35 -5.92
C ALA A 164 19.30 -3.27 -4.68
N TRP A 165 18.16 -3.67 -4.10
CA TRP A 165 18.13 -4.58 -2.95
C TRP A 165 18.91 -5.86 -3.21
N TRP A 166 18.76 -6.44 -4.41
CA TRP A 166 19.47 -7.62 -4.86
C TRP A 166 21.01 -7.48 -4.77
N ASP A 167 21.52 -6.33 -5.17
CA ASP A 167 22.95 -6.05 -5.14
C ASP A 167 23.44 -5.75 -3.72
N PHE A 168 22.63 -5.02 -2.94
CA PHE A 168 22.94 -4.69 -1.54
C PHE A 168 23.10 -5.95 -0.67
N ILE A 169 22.23 -6.94 -0.87
CA ILE A 169 22.30 -8.23 -0.17
C ILE A 169 23.20 -9.25 -0.88
N ALA A 170 23.91 -8.85 -1.95
CA ALA A 170 24.79 -9.68 -2.77
C ALA A 170 24.14 -11.00 -3.25
N ALA A 171 22.84 -11.00 -3.53
CA ALA A 171 22.05 -12.19 -3.80
C ALA A 171 22.62 -13.06 -4.92
N LYS A 172 23.14 -12.46 -6.01
CA LYS A 172 23.71 -13.16 -7.16
C LYS A 172 24.81 -14.16 -6.80
N SER A 173 25.54 -13.92 -5.69
CA SER A 173 26.66 -14.77 -5.25
C SER A 173 26.26 -15.81 -4.20
N LYS A 174 24.98 -15.89 -3.85
CA LYS A 174 24.45 -16.71 -2.76
C LYS A 174 23.72 -17.96 -3.26
N SER A 175 23.37 -18.85 -2.34
CA SER A 175 22.60 -20.05 -2.64
C SER A 175 21.24 -19.73 -3.26
N VAL A 176 20.66 -20.71 -3.98
CA VAL A 176 19.32 -20.60 -4.57
C VAL A 176 18.26 -20.32 -3.49
N SER A 177 18.38 -20.94 -2.31
CA SER A 177 17.46 -20.69 -1.19
C SER A 177 17.54 -19.25 -0.69
N TYR A 178 18.74 -18.68 -0.60
CA TYR A 178 18.96 -17.28 -0.23
C TYR A 178 18.31 -16.34 -1.26
N GLN A 179 18.61 -16.54 -2.54
CA GLN A 179 18.06 -15.73 -3.64
C GLN A 179 16.52 -15.75 -3.61
N LYS A 180 15.95 -16.95 -3.52
CA LYS A 180 14.51 -17.18 -3.59
C LYS A 180 13.76 -16.62 -2.38
N TYR A 181 14.28 -16.84 -1.17
CA TYR A 181 13.54 -16.50 0.06
C TYR A 181 13.88 -15.12 0.62
N LEU A 182 15.13 -14.70 0.56
CA LEU A 182 15.57 -13.40 1.11
C LEU A 182 15.72 -12.33 0.02
N GLY A 183 16.07 -12.72 -1.20
CA GLY A 183 16.11 -11.81 -2.34
C GLY A 183 14.72 -11.49 -2.86
N GLU A 184 14.02 -12.47 -3.39
CA GLU A 184 12.75 -12.29 -4.09
C GLU A 184 11.53 -12.29 -3.15
N GLY A 185 11.49 -13.21 -2.18
CA GLY A 185 10.28 -13.50 -1.40
C GLY A 185 9.82 -12.35 -0.52
N THR A 186 10.74 -11.53 -0.01
CA THR A 186 10.41 -10.39 0.86
C THR A 186 9.97 -9.15 0.09
N THR A 187 10.45 -8.95 -1.13
CA THR A 187 10.17 -7.74 -1.92
C THR A 187 8.95 -7.90 -2.83
N ARG A 188 8.85 -9.01 -3.56
CA ARG A 188 7.79 -9.21 -4.57
C ARG A 188 6.40 -9.30 -3.95
N SER A 189 6.26 -10.07 -2.89
CA SER A 189 4.96 -10.30 -2.24
C SER A 189 4.44 -9.12 -1.41
N LEU A 190 5.32 -8.23 -0.95
CA LEU A 190 4.95 -7.13 -0.07
C LEU A 190 4.78 -5.79 -0.80
N VAL A 191 5.55 -5.56 -1.87
CA VAL A 191 5.62 -4.24 -2.52
C VAL A 191 5.56 -4.30 -4.05
N ALA A 192 5.15 -5.43 -4.63
CA ALA A 192 5.02 -5.67 -6.07
C ALA A 192 6.29 -5.34 -6.88
N MET A 193 7.47 -5.50 -6.28
CA MET A 193 8.74 -5.15 -6.91
C MET A 193 9.73 -6.29 -6.90
N LYS A 194 10.44 -6.44 -8.03
CA LYS A 194 11.57 -7.37 -8.12
C LYS A 194 12.77 -6.79 -7.37
N ALA A 195 13.45 -7.64 -6.59
CA ALA A 195 14.61 -7.25 -5.78
C ALA A 195 15.74 -6.63 -6.62
N GLU A 196 15.87 -7.07 -7.88
CA GLU A 196 16.89 -6.63 -8.84
C GLU A 196 16.78 -5.16 -9.24
N VAL A 197 15.63 -4.55 -9.02
CA VAL A 197 15.39 -3.15 -9.40
C VAL A 197 14.96 -2.27 -8.23
N SER A 198 14.52 -2.84 -7.11
CA SER A 198 13.98 -2.09 -5.97
C SER A 198 15.05 -1.31 -5.20
N SER A 199 14.77 -0.06 -4.85
CA SER A 199 15.66 0.77 -4.01
C SER A 199 15.89 0.12 -2.65
N THR A 200 17.16 -0.06 -2.28
CA THR A 200 17.54 -0.55 -0.94
C THR A 200 17.05 0.38 0.15
N ARG A 201 17.14 1.71 -0.05
CA ARG A 201 16.66 2.68 0.92
C ARG A 201 15.17 2.50 1.19
N THR A 202 14.35 2.52 0.15
CA THR A 202 12.89 2.48 0.32
C THR A 202 12.41 1.07 0.65
N VAL A 203 12.67 0.10 -0.21
CA VAL A 203 12.10 -1.25 -0.07
C VAL A 203 12.77 -2.02 1.05
N GLY A 204 14.10 -1.99 1.12
CA GLY A 204 14.83 -2.68 2.19
C GLY A 204 14.50 -2.10 3.59
N TYR A 205 14.29 -0.79 3.68
CA TYR A 205 13.92 -0.18 4.96
C TYR A 205 12.47 -0.48 5.38
N ILE A 206 11.53 -0.61 4.42
CA ILE A 206 10.16 -1.05 4.72
C ILE A 206 10.12 -2.52 5.13
N ASP A 207 10.88 -3.40 4.47
CA ASP A 207 11.05 -4.78 4.91
C ASP A 207 11.53 -4.84 6.37
N LEU A 208 12.50 -3.99 6.71
CA LEU A 208 12.98 -3.86 8.07
C LEU A 208 11.89 -3.39 9.04
N GLN A 209 11.04 -2.40 8.66
CA GLN A 209 9.91 -1.97 9.48
C GLN A 209 8.90 -3.10 9.74
N LEU A 210 8.63 -3.94 8.74
CA LEU A 210 7.77 -5.12 8.89
C LEU A 210 8.39 -6.14 9.85
N MET A 211 9.69 -6.41 9.73
CA MET A 211 10.41 -7.28 10.68
C MET A 211 10.41 -6.71 12.11
N LEU A 212 10.63 -5.40 12.27
CA LEU A 212 10.51 -4.72 13.55
C LEU A 212 9.10 -4.85 14.13
N GLY A 213 8.07 -4.74 13.31
CA GLY A 213 6.68 -4.96 13.70
C GLY A 213 6.44 -6.36 14.26
N LEU A 214 6.97 -7.40 13.61
CA LEU A 214 6.90 -8.78 14.10
C LEU A 214 7.51 -8.95 15.50
N MET A 215 8.55 -8.20 15.81
CA MET A 215 9.28 -8.29 17.08
C MET A 215 8.70 -7.43 18.20
N CYS A 216 7.99 -6.35 17.87
CA CYS A 216 7.75 -5.25 18.80
C CYS A 216 6.30 -5.06 19.23
N ALA A 217 5.34 -5.63 18.55
CA ALA A 217 3.95 -5.22 18.71
C ALA A 217 3.23 -5.96 19.85
N PRO A 218 2.90 -5.31 20.96
CA PRO A 218 1.98 -5.88 21.94
C PRO A 218 0.61 -6.09 21.27
N GLY A 219 0.14 -7.34 21.27
CA GLY A 219 -1.16 -7.73 20.73
C GLY A 219 -1.16 -8.21 19.28
N GLY A 220 -0.11 -7.97 18.52
CA GLY A 220 0.02 -8.37 17.12
C GLY A 220 0.84 -7.36 16.32
N PHE A 221 1.42 -7.78 15.20
CA PHE A 221 2.33 -6.95 14.41
C PHE A 221 1.64 -6.14 13.30
N ASP A 222 0.40 -6.49 12.97
CA ASP A 222 -0.43 -5.70 12.07
C ASP A 222 -1.92 -5.83 12.42
N ARG A 223 -2.74 -5.08 11.71
CA ARG A 223 -4.19 -5.07 11.88
C ARG A 223 -4.87 -5.22 10.53
N VAL A 224 -6.09 -5.72 10.58
CA VAL A 224 -7.02 -5.81 9.45
C VAL A 224 -8.37 -5.24 9.86
N LEU A 225 -9.23 -4.92 8.90
CA LEU A 225 -10.59 -4.46 9.20
C LEU A 225 -11.48 -5.62 9.67
N ASN A 226 -12.42 -5.32 10.55
CA ASN A 226 -13.41 -6.26 11.08
C ASN A 226 -14.66 -6.43 10.19
N GLY A 227 -14.61 -5.92 8.97
CA GLY A 227 -15.68 -5.99 7.97
C GLY A 227 -15.18 -5.53 6.59
N PRO A 228 -16.04 -5.57 5.56
CA PRO A 228 -15.75 -5.01 4.25
C PRO A 228 -15.28 -3.56 4.34
N THR A 229 -14.31 -3.18 3.51
CA THR A 229 -13.60 -1.90 3.66
C THR A 229 -14.52 -0.69 3.65
N ASN A 230 -15.54 -0.66 2.78
CA ASN A 230 -16.46 0.48 2.76
C ASN A 230 -17.24 0.58 4.07
N GLN A 231 -17.85 -0.52 4.52
CA GLN A 231 -18.66 -0.52 5.74
C GLN A 231 -17.83 -0.21 7.00
N ALA A 232 -16.62 -0.78 7.08
CA ALA A 232 -15.78 -0.65 8.27
C ALA A 232 -15.01 0.68 8.31
N TRP A 233 -14.78 1.33 7.16
CA TRP A 233 -13.90 2.49 7.09
C TRP A 233 -14.40 3.62 6.18
N ILE A 234 -14.64 3.36 4.88
CA ILE A 234 -14.86 4.45 3.92
C ILE A 234 -16.19 5.16 4.17
N ASP A 235 -17.30 4.44 4.32
CA ASP A 235 -18.63 5.04 4.52
C ASP A 235 -18.71 5.89 5.80
N PRO A 236 -18.21 5.43 6.98
CA PRO A 236 -18.10 6.29 8.15
C PRO A 236 -17.23 7.54 7.91
N TRP A 237 -16.16 7.42 7.12
CA TRP A 237 -15.31 8.55 6.80
C TRP A 237 -16.02 9.59 5.95
N LEU A 238 -16.74 9.16 4.90
CA LEU A 238 -17.54 10.05 4.06
C LEU A 238 -18.64 10.75 4.87
N ALA A 239 -19.31 10.02 5.77
CA ALA A 239 -20.31 10.59 6.67
C ALA A 239 -19.69 11.65 7.60
N TYR A 240 -18.50 11.39 8.14
CA TYR A 240 -17.78 12.35 8.99
C TYR A 240 -17.38 13.61 8.20
N LEU A 241 -16.80 13.46 7.01
CA LEU A 241 -16.47 14.58 6.13
C LEU A 241 -17.71 15.42 5.79
N THR A 242 -18.81 14.78 5.42
CA THR A 242 -20.09 15.46 5.12
C THR A 242 -20.61 16.22 6.35
N SER A 243 -20.49 15.64 7.56
CA SER A 243 -20.91 16.33 8.80
C SER A 243 -20.09 17.59 9.11
N MET A 244 -18.86 17.67 8.59
CA MET A 244 -18.02 18.87 8.68
C MET A 244 -18.24 19.87 7.55
N GLY A 245 -19.19 19.61 6.63
CA GLY A 245 -19.50 20.48 5.50
C GLY A 245 -18.63 20.24 4.25
N VAL A 246 -17.83 19.17 4.21
CA VAL A 246 -17.07 18.82 2.99
C VAL A 246 -18.04 18.42 1.88
N VAL A 247 -17.87 19.03 0.71
CA VAL A 247 -18.64 18.70 -0.49
C VAL A 247 -17.97 17.55 -1.23
N LEU A 248 -18.66 16.42 -1.37
CA LEU A 248 -18.19 15.23 -2.06
C LEU A 248 -18.84 15.14 -3.45
N GLN A 249 -18.04 15.33 -4.51
CA GLN A 249 -18.48 15.34 -5.90
C GLN A 249 -17.94 14.11 -6.65
N GLY A 250 -18.72 13.04 -6.71
CA GLY A 250 -18.46 11.90 -7.58
C GLY A 250 -18.73 12.22 -9.06
N ASN A 251 -18.34 11.32 -9.96
CA ASN A 251 -18.46 11.47 -11.43
C ASN A 251 -17.83 12.78 -11.93
N SER A 252 -16.72 13.20 -11.33
CA SER A 252 -16.06 14.49 -11.56
C SER A 252 -14.60 14.27 -11.88
N THR A 253 -14.25 14.27 -13.17
CA THR A 253 -12.90 13.98 -13.65
C THR A 253 -12.12 15.27 -13.91
N ALA A 254 -10.99 15.47 -13.24
CA ALA A 254 -10.06 16.56 -13.54
C ALA A 254 -9.46 16.39 -14.94
N ARG A 255 -9.55 17.42 -15.78
CA ARG A 255 -9.10 17.39 -17.19
C ARG A 255 -7.90 18.27 -17.47
N SER A 256 -7.79 19.43 -16.83
CA SER A 256 -6.63 20.32 -16.99
C SER A 256 -6.55 21.36 -15.89
N PHE A 257 -5.34 21.80 -15.62
CA PHE A 257 -5.05 23.00 -14.83
C PHE A 257 -4.95 24.19 -15.77
N GLN A 258 -5.54 25.32 -15.40
CA GLN A 258 -5.39 26.59 -16.14
C GLN A 258 -4.64 27.60 -15.28
N LEU A 259 -3.48 28.03 -15.76
CA LEU A 259 -2.64 29.02 -15.11
C LEU A 259 -3.11 30.46 -15.44
N GLU A 260 -2.97 31.33 -14.46
CA GLU A 260 -2.92 32.78 -14.63
C GLU A 260 -1.69 33.30 -13.90
N GLY A 261 -0.72 33.76 -14.68
CA GLY A 261 0.62 34.02 -14.15
C GLY A 261 1.27 32.73 -13.61
N ARG A 262 1.62 32.75 -12.32
CA ARG A 262 2.23 31.58 -11.63
C ARG A 262 1.27 30.83 -10.70
N ARG A 263 -0.04 31.04 -10.84
CA ARG A 263 -1.04 30.39 -9.97
C ARG A 263 -2.05 29.62 -10.81
N ILE A 264 -2.60 28.54 -10.26
CA ILE A 264 -3.77 27.91 -10.82
C ILE A 264 -4.95 28.85 -10.64
N ALA A 265 -5.54 29.30 -11.75
CA ALA A 265 -6.75 30.12 -11.75
C ALA A 265 -8.00 29.24 -11.59
N ARG A 266 -8.00 28.09 -12.28
CA ARG A 266 -9.09 27.10 -12.22
C ARG A 266 -8.62 25.73 -12.68
N VAL A 267 -9.37 24.71 -12.28
CA VAL A 267 -9.27 23.35 -12.81
C VAL A 267 -10.50 23.06 -13.64
N MET A 268 -10.32 22.52 -14.84
CA MET A 268 -11.43 22.07 -15.70
C MET A 268 -11.82 20.65 -15.29
N ILE A 269 -13.07 20.48 -14.87
CA ILE A 269 -13.61 19.19 -14.40
C ILE A 269 -14.74 18.76 -15.34
N ASP A 270 -14.68 17.53 -15.82
CA ASP A 270 -15.74 16.89 -16.57
C ASP A 270 -16.73 16.24 -15.59
N GLN A 271 -17.98 16.67 -15.63
CA GLN A 271 -19.10 16.16 -14.85
C GLN A 271 -20.16 15.57 -15.78
N GLY A 272 -20.07 14.27 -16.02
CA GLY A 272 -21.02 13.57 -16.89
C GLY A 272 -21.00 14.03 -18.35
N GLY A 273 -19.84 14.39 -18.88
CA GLY A 273 -19.65 14.87 -20.27
C GLY A 273 -19.73 16.40 -20.41
N VAL A 274 -20.00 17.13 -19.32
CA VAL A 274 -19.98 18.61 -19.31
C VAL A 274 -18.74 19.09 -18.57
N THR A 275 -17.89 19.84 -19.26
CA THR A 275 -16.69 20.41 -18.63
C THR A 275 -17.02 21.73 -17.95
N VAL A 276 -16.81 21.81 -16.64
CA VAL A 276 -17.05 22.98 -15.79
C VAL A 276 -15.75 23.51 -15.20
N PRO A 277 -15.57 24.84 -15.06
CA PRO A 277 -14.45 25.43 -14.37
C PRO A 277 -14.69 25.41 -12.85
N VAL A 278 -13.72 24.89 -12.09
CA VAL A 278 -13.71 24.93 -10.63
C VAL A 278 -12.64 25.92 -10.18
N THR A 279 -13.03 26.90 -9.35
CA THR A 279 -12.14 27.92 -8.77
C THR A 279 -12.05 27.73 -7.26
N ALA A 280 -10.84 27.82 -6.72
CA ALA A 280 -10.55 27.75 -5.29
C ALA A 280 -9.34 28.63 -4.96
N ASP A 281 -9.11 28.89 -3.68
CA ASP A 281 -7.92 29.60 -3.22
C ASP A 281 -6.69 28.68 -3.30
N PHE A 282 -6.87 27.38 -3.00
CA PHE A 282 -5.87 26.33 -3.06
C PHE A 282 -6.40 25.06 -3.74
N TYR A 283 -5.50 24.32 -4.37
CA TYR A 283 -5.78 23.07 -5.06
C TYR A 283 -4.87 21.97 -4.49
N VAL A 284 -5.45 20.83 -4.16
CA VAL A 284 -4.72 19.62 -3.74
C VAL A 284 -4.90 18.54 -4.80
N SER A 285 -3.84 18.16 -5.48
CA SER A 285 -3.85 17.00 -6.37
C SER A 285 -3.54 15.73 -5.57
N ALA A 286 -4.57 14.91 -5.36
CA ALA A 286 -4.48 13.57 -4.79
C ALA A 286 -4.64 12.49 -5.88
N LEU A 287 -4.37 12.86 -7.13
CA LEU A 287 -4.42 11.97 -8.29
C LEU A 287 -3.19 11.05 -8.29
N PRO A 288 -3.31 9.80 -8.77
CA PRO A 288 -2.16 8.93 -8.93
C PRO A 288 -1.21 9.46 -10.04
N VAL A 289 0.05 9.02 -10.00
CA VAL A 289 1.12 9.59 -10.84
C VAL A 289 0.82 9.47 -12.34
N GLU A 290 0.25 8.36 -12.79
CA GLU A 290 -0.08 8.11 -14.19
C GLU A 290 -1.15 9.10 -14.71
N ILE A 291 -2.05 9.55 -13.86
CA ILE A 291 -3.06 10.56 -14.19
C ILE A 291 -2.46 11.95 -14.10
N MET A 292 -1.73 12.25 -13.03
CA MET A 292 -1.11 13.58 -12.84
C MET A 292 -0.13 13.91 -13.96
N THR A 293 0.68 12.93 -14.41
CA THR A 293 1.61 13.10 -15.54
C THR A 293 0.90 13.58 -16.80
N GLY A 294 -0.30 13.08 -17.08
CA GLY A 294 -1.10 13.51 -18.23
C GLY A 294 -1.68 14.93 -18.12
N LEU A 295 -1.75 15.48 -16.91
CA LEU A 295 -2.25 16.85 -16.65
C LEU A 295 -1.13 17.90 -16.56
N VAL A 296 0.12 17.47 -16.45
CA VAL A 296 1.29 18.35 -16.35
C VAL A 296 1.76 18.74 -17.75
N THR A 297 1.19 19.84 -18.25
CA THR A 297 1.53 20.46 -19.55
C THR A 297 2.87 21.21 -19.46
N ASP A 298 3.40 21.69 -20.59
CA ASP A 298 4.70 22.38 -20.62
C ASP A 298 4.71 23.72 -19.86
N ASP A 299 3.58 24.42 -19.81
CA ASP A 299 3.40 25.61 -18.98
C ASP A 299 3.38 25.27 -17.48
N ILE A 300 2.76 24.15 -17.09
CA ILE A 300 2.84 23.63 -15.70
C ILE A 300 4.29 23.24 -15.35
N LYS A 301 5.01 22.53 -16.23
CA LYS A 301 6.43 22.16 -16.02
C LYS A 301 7.31 23.40 -15.89
N SER A 302 7.02 24.44 -16.67
CA SER A 302 7.75 25.72 -16.60
C SER A 302 7.48 26.46 -15.29
N ALA A 303 6.24 26.41 -14.78
CA ALA A 303 5.84 27.04 -13.53
C ALA A 303 6.24 26.23 -12.29
N ALA A 304 6.28 24.90 -12.40
CA ALA A 304 6.66 23.93 -11.36
C ALA A 304 7.65 22.90 -11.89
N PRO A 305 8.97 23.21 -11.94
CA PRO A 305 10.01 22.28 -12.40
C PRO A 305 10.07 20.96 -11.63
N SER A 306 9.67 20.93 -10.37
CA SER A 306 9.56 19.71 -9.57
C SER A 306 8.61 18.66 -10.17
N LEU A 307 7.67 19.07 -11.02
CA LEU A 307 6.73 18.18 -11.70
C LEU A 307 7.22 17.71 -13.08
N ALA A 308 8.35 18.23 -13.56
CA ALA A 308 8.81 18.00 -14.95
C ALA A 308 9.18 16.54 -15.22
N HIS A 309 9.45 15.75 -14.21
CA HIS A 309 9.97 14.38 -14.31
C HIS A 309 9.05 13.30 -13.73
N LEU A 310 7.75 13.59 -13.55
CA LEU A 310 6.77 12.60 -13.09
C LEU A 310 6.68 11.40 -14.06
N ASP A 311 6.92 11.61 -15.35
CA ASP A 311 6.99 10.58 -16.39
C ASP A 311 8.13 9.55 -16.21
N LYS A 312 9.10 9.82 -15.34
CA LYS A 312 10.17 8.89 -14.96
C LYS A 312 9.77 7.93 -13.84
N LEU A 313 8.70 8.24 -13.13
CA LEU A 313 8.15 7.34 -12.12
C LEU A 313 7.45 6.16 -12.79
N GLN A 314 7.64 4.97 -12.24
CA GLN A 314 7.20 3.73 -12.85
C GLN A 314 6.05 3.11 -12.04
N THR A 315 5.17 2.41 -12.75
CA THR A 315 4.10 1.63 -12.14
C THR A 315 4.19 0.16 -12.51
N ARG A 316 3.62 -0.71 -11.65
CA ARG A 316 3.43 -2.15 -11.87
C ARG A 316 2.04 -2.55 -11.37
N TRP A 317 1.67 -3.80 -11.58
CA TRP A 317 0.38 -4.30 -11.19
C TRP A 317 0.46 -5.07 -9.87
N MET A 318 -0.49 -4.78 -8.99
CA MET A 318 -0.77 -5.51 -7.76
C MET A 318 -2.27 -5.42 -7.55
N ASN A 319 -2.99 -6.47 -7.87
CA ASN A 319 -4.44 -6.49 -7.87
C ASN A 319 -4.96 -7.75 -7.19
N GLY A 320 -6.14 -7.63 -6.61
CA GLY A 320 -6.76 -8.68 -5.83
C GLY A 320 -7.64 -9.63 -6.65
N ILE A 321 -7.71 -10.86 -6.18
CA ILE A 321 -8.73 -11.82 -6.56
C ILE A 321 -9.33 -12.42 -5.28
N GLN A 322 -10.66 -12.46 -5.19
CA GLN A 322 -11.37 -13.08 -4.08
C GLN A 322 -11.93 -14.43 -4.49
N PHE A 323 -11.78 -15.43 -3.62
CA PHE A 323 -12.40 -16.74 -3.73
C PHE A 323 -13.47 -16.87 -2.66
N TYR A 324 -14.73 -17.08 -3.06
CA TYR A 324 -15.87 -17.30 -2.19
C TYR A 324 -16.06 -18.77 -1.97
N LEU A 325 -16.03 -19.20 -0.72
CA LEU A 325 -15.98 -20.58 -0.31
C LEU A 325 -17.29 -20.99 0.36
N LYS A 326 -17.72 -22.23 0.12
CA LYS A 326 -18.90 -22.82 0.78
C LYS A 326 -18.69 -22.94 2.29
N ASN A 327 -17.53 -23.42 2.68
CA ASN A 327 -17.12 -23.52 4.08
C ASN A 327 -15.90 -22.63 4.31
N ASP A 328 -15.84 -21.97 5.46
CA ASP A 328 -14.67 -21.18 5.83
C ASP A 328 -13.40 -22.04 5.93
N VAL A 329 -12.29 -21.43 5.56
CA VAL A 329 -10.96 -22.04 5.67
C VAL A 329 -10.06 -21.06 6.44
N PRO A 330 -10.08 -21.12 7.77
CA PRO A 330 -9.25 -20.25 8.60
C PRO A 330 -7.79 -20.75 8.58
N LEU A 331 -6.99 -20.28 7.61
CA LEU A 331 -5.60 -20.71 7.42
C LEU A 331 -4.73 -20.37 8.63
N VAL A 332 -4.62 -19.09 8.90
CA VAL A 332 -3.86 -18.51 10.02
C VAL A 332 -4.57 -17.24 10.45
N ARG A 333 -4.47 -16.87 11.74
CA ARG A 333 -5.04 -15.58 12.17
C ARG A 333 -4.12 -14.42 11.78
N GLY A 334 -4.02 -14.19 10.50
CA GLY A 334 -3.16 -13.19 9.87
C GLY A 334 -2.96 -13.44 8.38
N HIS A 335 -1.84 -12.99 7.87
CA HIS A 335 -1.47 -13.11 6.47
C HIS A 335 -0.76 -14.41 6.16
N SER A 336 -0.97 -14.92 4.96
CA SER A 336 -0.19 -16.00 4.36
C SER A 336 0.64 -15.44 3.20
N ASN A 337 1.96 -15.55 3.30
CA ASN A 337 2.92 -15.19 2.25
C ASN A 337 3.41 -16.45 1.55
N TYR A 338 3.27 -16.52 0.25
CA TYR A 338 3.65 -17.67 -0.59
C TYR A 338 5.00 -17.39 -1.24
N LEU A 339 6.09 -17.60 -0.50
CA LEU A 339 7.44 -17.12 -0.86
C LEU A 339 7.96 -17.56 -2.22
N ASP A 340 7.56 -18.74 -2.68
CA ASP A 340 8.00 -19.29 -3.96
C ASP A 340 6.88 -19.38 -5.00
N SER A 341 5.78 -18.67 -4.77
CA SER A 341 4.74 -18.50 -5.76
C SER A 341 5.25 -17.67 -6.95
N PRO A 342 5.15 -18.16 -8.18
CA PRO A 342 5.56 -17.40 -9.37
C PRO A 342 4.88 -16.03 -9.47
N TRP A 343 3.60 -15.94 -9.08
CA TRP A 343 2.85 -14.69 -9.10
C TRP A 343 2.94 -13.89 -7.79
N ALA A 344 3.88 -14.26 -6.90
CA ALA A 344 4.12 -13.61 -5.62
C ALA A 344 2.82 -13.38 -4.83
N LEU A 345 2.06 -14.46 -4.64
CA LEU A 345 0.78 -14.39 -3.97
C LEU A 345 0.93 -14.09 -2.49
N THR A 346 -0.03 -13.31 -1.97
CA THR A 346 -0.33 -13.20 -0.55
C THR A 346 -1.82 -13.37 -0.33
N SER A 347 -2.24 -13.81 0.86
CA SER A 347 -3.66 -13.98 1.13
C SER A 347 -4.05 -13.76 2.59
N ILE A 348 -5.35 -13.55 2.80
CA ILE A 348 -5.99 -13.52 4.10
C ILE A 348 -7.36 -14.21 4.05
N SER A 349 -7.67 -15.05 5.05
CA SER A 349 -9.01 -15.58 5.27
C SER A 349 -9.82 -14.56 6.07
N GLN A 350 -10.82 -13.93 5.45
CA GLN A 350 -11.49 -12.75 6.00
C GLN A 350 -12.44 -13.08 7.15
N ARG A 351 -13.21 -14.16 7.08
CA ARG A 351 -14.30 -14.44 8.02
C ARG A 351 -13.88 -14.40 9.48
N GLN A 352 -12.71 -14.94 9.80
CA GLN A 352 -12.19 -14.96 11.16
C GLN A 352 -11.96 -13.55 11.77
N PHE A 353 -11.87 -12.52 10.93
CA PHE A 353 -11.74 -11.12 11.33
C PHE A 353 -13.05 -10.35 11.28
N TRP A 354 -14.12 -10.90 10.69
CA TRP A 354 -15.42 -10.27 10.47
C TRP A 354 -16.52 -10.89 11.32
N PRO A 355 -16.42 -10.86 12.66
CA PRO A 355 -17.34 -11.58 13.54
C PRO A 355 -18.79 -11.05 13.48
N GLU A 356 -18.95 -9.76 13.15
CA GLU A 356 -20.26 -9.10 13.10
C GLU A 356 -20.90 -9.14 11.69
N VAL A 357 -20.19 -9.66 10.69
CA VAL A 357 -20.74 -9.77 9.32
C VAL A 357 -21.61 -11.01 9.21
N ASP A 358 -22.89 -10.79 8.88
CA ASP A 358 -23.81 -11.89 8.58
C ASP A 358 -23.57 -12.43 7.16
N PHE A 359 -22.78 -13.48 7.05
CA PHE A 359 -22.48 -14.12 5.77
C PHE A 359 -23.74 -14.70 5.11
N ALA A 360 -24.77 -15.06 5.88
CA ALA A 360 -26.03 -15.52 5.31
C ALA A 360 -26.83 -14.40 4.62
N ALA A 361 -26.56 -13.15 4.93
CA ALA A 361 -27.15 -11.98 4.25
C ALA A 361 -26.41 -11.61 2.95
N LEU A 362 -25.25 -12.21 2.66
CA LEU A 362 -24.45 -11.90 1.49
C LEU A 362 -24.74 -12.85 0.31
N GLY A 363 -24.67 -12.32 -0.90
CA GLY A 363 -24.76 -13.09 -2.13
C GLY A 363 -26.08 -13.86 -2.26
N ASP A 364 -25.99 -15.15 -2.48
CA ASP A 364 -27.14 -16.08 -2.44
C ASP A 364 -27.32 -16.77 -1.07
N GLY A 365 -26.48 -16.44 -0.11
CA GLY A 365 -26.45 -16.99 1.24
C GLY A 365 -25.68 -18.31 1.38
N ALA A 366 -25.03 -18.79 0.33
CA ALA A 366 -24.26 -20.03 0.35
C ALA A 366 -22.80 -19.83 0.77
N VAL A 367 -22.31 -18.57 0.80
CA VAL A 367 -20.90 -18.26 1.11
C VAL A 367 -20.63 -18.42 2.61
N GLY A 368 -19.75 -19.35 2.96
CA GLY A 368 -19.29 -19.58 4.32
C GLY A 368 -17.94 -18.97 4.64
N GLY A 369 -17.17 -18.56 3.66
CA GLY A 369 -15.84 -17.92 3.84
C GLY A 369 -15.38 -17.16 2.61
N ILE A 370 -14.44 -16.23 2.81
CA ILE A 370 -13.81 -15.44 1.74
C ILE A 370 -12.29 -15.54 1.92
N LEU A 371 -11.61 -16.00 0.88
CA LEU A 371 -10.15 -15.95 0.79
C LEU A 371 -9.78 -14.82 -0.17
N SER A 372 -9.28 -13.70 0.37
CA SER A 372 -8.76 -12.59 -0.42
C SER A 372 -7.30 -12.83 -0.73
N VAL A 373 -6.92 -12.65 -1.98
CA VAL A 373 -5.58 -12.92 -2.50
C VAL A 373 -5.10 -11.73 -3.30
N ASP A 374 -3.87 -11.31 -3.10
CA ASP A 374 -3.19 -10.34 -3.96
C ASP A 374 -2.20 -11.05 -4.87
N ILE A 375 -2.22 -10.65 -6.14
CA ILE A 375 -1.25 -11.04 -7.17
C ILE A 375 -0.28 -9.89 -7.31
N SER A 376 0.99 -10.09 -6.91
CA SER A 376 2.01 -9.04 -6.88
C SER A 376 3.04 -9.14 -8.01
N ASP A 377 3.09 -10.24 -8.74
CA ASP A 377 3.91 -10.39 -9.96
C ASP A 377 3.03 -10.85 -11.14
N TRP A 378 2.83 -9.95 -12.07
CA TRP A 378 2.02 -10.17 -13.26
C TRP A 378 2.84 -10.57 -14.49
N ASP A 379 4.17 -10.53 -14.39
CA ASP A 379 5.11 -10.70 -15.51
C ASP A 379 5.77 -12.08 -15.52
N THR A 380 5.75 -12.82 -14.41
CA THR A 380 6.37 -14.15 -14.32
C THR A 380 5.43 -15.25 -14.81
N PRO A 381 5.90 -16.22 -15.61
CA PRO A 381 5.09 -17.36 -16.03
C PRO A 381 4.55 -18.18 -14.85
N GLY A 382 3.27 -18.56 -14.92
CA GLY A 382 2.62 -19.40 -13.92
C GLY A 382 2.93 -20.88 -14.05
N ILE A 383 2.36 -21.72 -13.17
CA ILE A 383 2.64 -23.16 -13.08
C ILE A 383 1.70 -24.03 -13.95
N VAL A 384 0.51 -23.53 -14.29
CA VAL A 384 -0.50 -24.29 -15.06
C VAL A 384 -0.36 -24.00 -16.57
N TYR A 385 -0.35 -22.71 -16.92
CA TYR A 385 -0.35 -22.30 -18.32
C TYR A 385 1.03 -21.91 -18.84
N GLY A 386 2.04 -21.76 -17.97
CA GLY A 386 3.41 -21.39 -18.37
C GLY A 386 3.52 -20.00 -18.99
N LYS A 387 2.54 -19.11 -18.75
CA LYS A 387 2.52 -17.74 -19.24
C LYS A 387 2.28 -16.73 -18.11
N PRO A 388 2.72 -15.48 -18.25
CA PRO A 388 2.49 -14.44 -17.25
C PRO A 388 1.01 -14.06 -17.15
N ALA A 389 0.59 -13.53 -16.00
CA ALA A 389 -0.80 -13.13 -15.77
C ALA A 389 -1.27 -12.05 -16.76
N THR A 390 -0.36 -11.17 -17.21
CA THR A 390 -0.61 -10.17 -18.26
C THR A 390 -1.01 -10.77 -19.62
N ASN A 391 -0.82 -12.07 -19.82
CA ASN A 391 -1.16 -12.80 -21.04
C ASN A 391 -2.27 -13.85 -20.81
N CYS A 392 -2.91 -13.82 -19.63
CA CYS A 392 -3.98 -14.73 -19.26
C CYS A 392 -5.36 -14.11 -19.43
N THR A 393 -6.36 -14.91 -19.74
CA THR A 393 -7.78 -14.53 -19.57
C THR A 393 -8.14 -14.49 -18.09
N ALA A 394 -9.29 -13.89 -17.74
CA ALA A 394 -9.76 -13.86 -16.37
C ALA A 394 -9.92 -15.27 -15.74
N ASP A 395 -10.45 -16.25 -16.51
CA ASP A 395 -10.58 -17.63 -16.05
C ASP A 395 -9.22 -18.33 -15.88
N GLU A 396 -8.25 -18.03 -16.72
CA GLU A 396 -6.89 -18.53 -16.58
C GLU A 396 -6.20 -17.93 -15.35
N ILE A 397 -6.37 -16.62 -15.08
CA ILE A 397 -5.87 -15.95 -13.86
C ILE A 397 -6.43 -16.65 -12.62
N LYS A 398 -7.76 -16.86 -12.58
CA LYS A 398 -8.42 -17.57 -11.49
C LYS A 398 -7.87 -18.97 -11.30
N THR A 399 -7.74 -19.74 -12.38
CA THR A 399 -7.28 -21.14 -12.33
C THR A 399 -5.83 -21.25 -11.89
N GLU A 400 -4.99 -20.37 -12.40
CA GLU A 400 -3.57 -20.30 -12.05
C GLU A 400 -3.36 -19.89 -10.58
N ALA A 401 -4.01 -18.79 -10.12
CA ALA A 401 -3.91 -18.35 -8.73
C ALA A 401 -4.39 -19.44 -7.77
N TRP A 402 -5.52 -20.09 -8.06
CA TRP A 402 -6.06 -21.18 -7.25
C TRP A 402 -5.11 -22.39 -7.20
N ALA A 403 -4.48 -22.73 -8.33
CA ALA A 403 -3.50 -23.82 -8.38
C ALA A 403 -2.23 -23.49 -7.57
N GLN A 404 -1.73 -22.26 -7.66
CA GLN A 404 -0.59 -21.83 -6.86
C GLN A 404 -0.91 -21.85 -5.36
N LEU A 405 -2.09 -21.40 -4.93
CA LEU A 405 -2.53 -21.51 -3.53
C LEU A 405 -2.55 -22.98 -3.07
N LYS A 406 -3.18 -23.87 -3.86
CA LYS A 406 -3.23 -25.31 -3.54
C LYS A 406 -1.85 -25.94 -3.44
N SER A 407 -0.90 -25.57 -4.31
CA SER A 407 0.46 -26.12 -4.28
C SER A 407 1.24 -25.80 -3.00
N HIS A 408 0.88 -24.71 -2.33
CA HIS A 408 1.50 -24.27 -1.10
C HIS A 408 0.77 -24.71 0.16
N LEU A 409 -0.55 -24.83 0.10
CA LEU A 409 -1.40 -25.08 1.27
C LEU A 409 -1.81 -26.55 1.41
N ASN A 410 -2.05 -27.24 0.29
CA ASN A 410 -2.40 -28.65 0.30
C ASN A 410 -1.14 -29.51 0.42
N THR A 411 -0.62 -29.64 1.63
CA THR A 411 0.69 -30.26 1.92
C THR A 411 0.59 -31.20 3.11
N GLY A 412 1.49 -32.18 3.21
CA GLY A 412 1.56 -33.08 4.37
C GLY A 412 0.31 -33.95 4.57
N GLY A 413 -0.46 -34.23 3.52
CA GLY A 413 -1.71 -35.01 3.61
C GLY A 413 -2.93 -34.20 4.09
N VAL A 414 -2.79 -32.88 4.23
CA VAL A 414 -3.89 -31.97 4.55
C VAL A 414 -4.25 -31.16 3.33
N GLU A 415 -5.53 -31.07 2.99
CA GLU A 415 -6.06 -30.36 1.83
C GLU A 415 -7.08 -29.29 2.26
N PRO A 416 -6.64 -28.14 2.78
CA PRO A 416 -7.55 -27.07 3.20
C PRO A 416 -8.29 -26.45 2.00
N LEU A 417 -7.70 -26.44 0.81
CA LEU A 417 -8.34 -25.92 -0.39
C LEU A 417 -8.79 -27.05 -1.33
N SER A 418 -10.11 -27.18 -1.49
CA SER A 418 -10.74 -28.13 -2.40
C SER A 418 -11.56 -27.41 -3.47
N ASP A 419 -11.52 -27.90 -4.71
CA ASP A 419 -12.32 -27.35 -5.81
C ASP A 419 -13.83 -27.45 -5.53
N THR A 420 -14.27 -28.44 -4.75
CA THR A 420 -15.68 -28.60 -4.33
C THR A 420 -16.12 -27.60 -3.28
N ASN A 421 -15.18 -26.91 -2.63
CA ASN A 421 -15.43 -25.84 -1.67
C ASN A 421 -15.49 -24.45 -2.33
N LEU A 422 -14.99 -24.30 -3.55
CA LEU A 422 -15.02 -23.05 -4.32
C LEU A 422 -16.40 -22.84 -4.93
N LEU A 423 -17.11 -21.78 -4.52
CA LEU A 423 -18.43 -21.41 -5.07
C LEU A 423 -18.30 -20.48 -6.26
N SER A 424 -17.56 -19.38 -6.06
CA SER A 424 -17.36 -18.35 -7.07
C SER A 424 -16.07 -17.58 -6.80
N TRP A 425 -15.76 -16.66 -7.68
CA TRP A 425 -14.58 -15.80 -7.57
C TRP A 425 -14.85 -14.42 -8.15
N PHE A 426 -14.02 -13.45 -7.78
CA PHE A 426 -14.09 -12.09 -8.28
C PHE A 426 -12.67 -11.57 -8.49
N LEU A 427 -12.34 -11.23 -9.72
CA LEU A 427 -11.11 -10.52 -10.05
C LEU A 427 -11.39 -9.02 -10.00
N ASP A 428 -10.45 -8.24 -9.49
CA ASP A 428 -10.50 -6.79 -9.51
C ASP A 428 -10.89 -6.27 -10.91
N PRO A 429 -11.99 -5.48 -11.06
CA PRO A 429 -12.47 -5.01 -12.35
C PRO A 429 -11.56 -3.95 -13.00
N ASP A 430 -10.57 -3.44 -12.29
CA ASP A 430 -9.55 -2.57 -12.86
C ASP A 430 -8.57 -3.34 -13.76
N ILE A 431 -8.55 -4.66 -13.65
CA ILE A 431 -7.96 -5.56 -14.66
C ILE A 431 -8.98 -5.73 -15.78
N GLN A 432 -8.68 -5.16 -16.93
CA GLN A 432 -9.59 -5.06 -18.08
C GLN A 432 -9.10 -5.89 -19.25
N PHE A 433 -10.04 -6.47 -19.98
CA PHE A 433 -9.80 -7.31 -21.14
C PHE A 433 -10.41 -6.65 -22.39
N PRO A 434 -9.79 -5.59 -22.94
CA PRO A 434 -10.34 -4.83 -24.10
C PRO A 434 -10.46 -5.70 -25.35
N ASN A 435 -9.66 -6.75 -25.45
CA ASN A 435 -9.78 -7.81 -26.47
C ASN A 435 -9.15 -9.12 -25.92
N PRO A 436 -9.38 -10.28 -26.56
CA PRO A 436 -8.91 -11.59 -26.04
C PRO A 436 -7.38 -11.72 -25.86
N SER A 437 -6.59 -10.84 -26.47
CA SER A 437 -5.13 -10.89 -26.41
C SER A 437 -4.50 -9.70 -25.67
N ALA A 438 -5.30 -8.83 -25.06
CA ALA A 438 -4.81 -7.67 -24.35
C ALA A 438 -5.42 -7.59 -22.94
N VAL A 439 -4.56 -7.51 -21.95
CA VAL A 439 -4.93 -7.22 -20.56
C VAL A 439 -4.37 -5.85 -20.20
N THR A 440 -5.18 -5.02 -19.56
CA THR A 440 -4.78 -3.69 -19.07
C THR A 440 -5.17 -3.52 -17.62
N ASN A 441 -4.50 -2.60 -16.93
CA ASN A 441 -4.82 -2.24 -15.55
C ASN A 441 -5.13 -0.75 -15.46
N ALA A 442 -6.34 -0.41 -15.03
CA ALA A 442 -6.78 0.98 -14.88
C ALA A 442 -6.28 1.65 -13.59
N GLU A 443 -5.76 0.87 -12.64
CA GLU A 443 -5.28 1.34 -11.32
C GLU A 443 -3.92 0.71 -10.97
N PRO A 444 -2.86 0.94 -11.76
CA PRO A 444 -1.55 0.40 -11.47
C PRO A 444 -0.97 0.98 -10.16
N LEU A 445 0.00 0.28 -9.57
CA LEU A 445 0.68 0.67 -8.35
C LEU A 445 2.02 1.33 -8.68
N LEU A 446 2.31 2.47 -8.04
CA LEU A 446 3.64 3.09 -8.10
C LEU A 446 4.68 2.13 -7.49
N ILE A 447 5.84 2.02 -8.13
CA ILE A 447 6.98 1.27 -7.62
C ILE A 447 8.19 2.18 -7.38
N ASN A 448 9.15 1.70 -6.59
CA ASN A 448 10.33 2.45 -6.17
C ASN A 448 11.64 1.80 -6.66
N PRO A 449 11.95 1.88 -7.97
CA PRO A 449 13.25 1.45 -8.48
C PRO A 449 14.40 2.25 -7.88
N ALA A 450 15.57 1.66 -7.81
CA ALA A 450 16.79 2.35 -7.40
C ALA A 450 16.96 3.65 -8.20
N GLY A 451 17.25 4.75 -7.50
CA GLY A 451 17.41 6.08 -8.09
C GLY A 451 16.12 6.81 -8.46
N SER A 452 14.94 6.24 -8.18
CA SER A 452 13.67 6.88 -8.56
C SER A 452 13.25 8.05 -7.65
N LEU A 453 13.76 8.11 -6.42
CA LEU A 453 13.37 9.13 -5.44
C LEU A 453 13.64 10.56 -5.93
N GLN A 454 14.66 10.78 -6.74
CA GLN A 454 14.98 12.10 -7.30
C GLN A 454 13.85 12.69 -8.14
N TYR A 455 12.97 11.86 -8.69
CA TYR A 455 11.83 12.27 -9.52
C TYR A 455 10.54 12.47 -8.73
N ARG A 456 10.54 12.14 -7.43
CA ARG A 456 9.37 12.32 -6.55
C ARG A 456 9.38 13.75 -6.00
N PRO A 457 8.28 14.52 -6.21
CA PRO A 457 8.16 15.88 -5.70
C PRO A 457 7.88 15.90 -4.20
N GLU A 458 8.09 17.06 -3.58
CA GLU A 458 7.55 17.39 -2.26
C GLU A 458 6.03 17.64 -2.33
N ALA A 459 5.37 17.74 -1.18
CA ALA A 459 3.95 18.03 -1.09
C ALA A 459 3.58 19.45 -1.56
N CYS A 460 4.51 20.41 -1.49
CA CYS A 460 4.38 21.74 -2.07
C CYS A 460 5.06 21.80 -3.43
N THR A 461 4.53 22.62 -4.33
CA THR A 461 5.12 22.89 -5.65
C THR A 461 5.55 24.34 -5.75
N GLU A 462 6.25 24.69 -6.84
CA GLU A 462 6.62 26.09 -7.13
C GLU A 462 5.40 26.91 -7.62
N ILE A 463 4.26 26.29 -7.86
CA ILE A 463 2.96 26.96 -8.07
C ILE A 463 2.33 27.20 -6.68
N PRO A 464 2.22 28.46 -6.22
CA PRO A 464 1.95 28.78 -4.80
C PRO A 464 0.61 28.27 -4.25
N ASN A 465 -0.29 27.83 -5.10
CA ASN A 465 -1.59 27.30 -4.70
C ASN A 465 -1.89 25.90 -5.23
N LEU A 466 -0.85 25.15 -5.64
CA LEU A 466 -0.96 23.73 -6.02
C LEU A 466 -0.14 22.87 -5.07
N PHE A 467 -0.79 21.92 -4.43
CA PHE A 467 -0.22 20.99 -3.46
C PHE A 467 -0.53 19.54 -3.87
N LEU A 468 0.26 18.59 -3.37
CA LEU A 468 0.19 17.19 -3.79
C LEU A 468 -0.06 16.27 -2.58
N ALA A 469 -1.04 15.38 -2.69
CA ALA A 469 -1.44 14.48 -1.62
C ALA A 469 -1.63 13.03 -2.13
N SER A 470 -0.64 12.51 -2.85
CA SER A 470 -0.66 11.17 -3.41
C SER A 470 0.58 10.38 -3.01
N ASP A 471 0.57 9.09 -3.25
CA ASP A 471 1.62 8.13 -2.85
C ASP A 471 2.97 8.32 -3.57
N TYR A 472 3.02 9.12 -4.64
CA TYR A 472 4.27 9.48 -5.31
C TYR A 472 4.99 10.70 -4.69
N VAL A 473 4.37 11.38 -3.73
CA VAL A 473 5.00 12.48 -2.98
C VAL A 473 6.05 11.90 -2.03
N ARG A 474 7.14 12.66 -1.79
CA ARG A 474 8.15 12.29 -0.79
C ARG A 474 7.58 12.29 0.61
N THR A 475 7.79 11.19 1.31
CA THR A 475 7.32 10.94 2.68
C THR A 475 8.38 10.20 3.47
N TYR A 476 8.17 9.95 4.74
CA TYR A 476 9.05 9.04 5.49
C TYR A 476 8.94 7.59 5.00
N THR A 477 7.74 7.19 4.58
CA THR A 477 7.50 5.84 4.08
C THR A 477 8.04 5.65 2.66
N ASP A 478 7.87 6.66 1.80
CA ASP A 478 8.24 6.67 0.37
C ASP A 478 7.77 5.46 -0.45
N LEU A 479 6.76 4.75 0.02
CA LEU A 479 6.17 3.58 -0.63
C LEU A 479 4.71 3.87 -1.00
N ALA A 480 4.23 3.29 -2.09
CA ALA A 480 2.82 3.36 -2.49
C ALA A 480 1.95 2.60 -1.48
N THR A 481 1.51 3.29 -0.46
CA THR A 481 0.70 2.76 0.65
C THR A 481 -0.35 3.76 1.08
N MET A 482 -1.37 3.27 1.77
CA MET A 482 -2.37 4.11 2.42
C MET A 482 -1.73 5.06 3.46
N GLU A 483 -0.70 4.61 4.15
CA GLU A 483 0.09 5.42 5.10
C GLU A 483 0.83 6.55 4.40
N GLY A 484 1.57 6.25 3.30
CA GLY A 484 2.27 7.26 2.51
C GLY A 484 1.32 8.30 1.92
N ALA A 485 0.13 7.89 1.44
CA ALA A 485 -0.89 8.79 0.93
C ALA A 485 -1.46 9.71 2.04
N ASN A 486 -1.70 9.18 3.25
CA ASN A 486 -2.13 9.98 4.40
C ASN A 486 -1.04 10.96 4.86
N GLU A 487 0.22 10.52 4.93
CA GLU A 487 1.35 11.39 5.26
C GLU A 487 1.52 12.51 4.23
N ALA A 488 1.46 12.22 2.94
CA ALA A 488 1.53 13.21 1.86
C ALA A 488 0.42 14.27 1.99
N ALA A 489 -0.80 13.84 2.34
CA ALA A 489 -1.91 14.74 2.62
C ALA A 489 -1.62 15.67 3.79
N ARG A 490 -1.08 15.16 4.90
CA ARG A 490 -0.70 15.99 6.07
C ARG A 490 0.40 16.99 5.73
N ARG A 491 1.38 16.60 4.91
CA ARG A 491 2.44 17.50 4.41
C ARG A 491 1.83 18.62 3.54
N SER A 492 0.90 18.29 2.64
CA SER A 492 0.14 19.26 1.84
C SER A 492 -0.64 20.23 2.71
N VAL A 493 -1.35 19.74 3.70
CA VAL A 493 -2.14 20.59 4.62
C VAL A 493 -1.23 21.52 5.39
N ASN A 494 -0.10 21.04 5.92
CA ASN A 494 0.88 21.89 6.60
C ASN A 494 1.43 23.00 5.69
N ALA A 495 1.66 22.70 4.40
CA ALA A 495 2.09 23.70 3.43
C ALA A 495 0.96 24.71 3.09
N ILE A 496 -0.30 24.27 3.07
CA ILE A 496 -1.46 25.17 2.91
C ILE A 496 -1.62 26.08 4.13
N LEU A 497 -1.40 25.59 5.35
CA LEU A 497 -1.41 26.43 6.55
C LEU A 497 -0.38 27.55 6.46
N ASP A 498 0.84 27.22 6.00
CA ASP A 498 1.90 28.22 5.79
C ASP A 498 1.51 29.23 4.68
N ALA A 499 0.99 28.74 3.55
CA ALA A 499 0.61 29.58 2.41
C ALA A 499 -0.61 30.49 2.69
N SER A 500 -1.52 30.05 3.54
CA SER A 500 -2.71 30.82 3.93
C SER A 500 -2.48 31.73 5.12
N GLY A 501 -1.36 31.59 5.84
CA GLY A 501 -1.11 32.29 7.11
C GLY A 501 -2.05 31.84 8.24
N SER A 502 -2.61 30.63 8.15
CA SER A 502 -3.49 30.09 9.18
C SER A 502 -2.73 29.73 10.46
N ASN A 503 -3.32 30.10 11.61
CA ASN A 503 -2.80 29.73 12.92
C ASN A 503 -3.33 28.40 13.45
N ALA A 504 -4.03 27.61 12.63
CA ALA A 504 -4.52 26.29 13.03
C ALA A 504 -3.34 25.34 13.33
N ALA A 505 -3.58 24.41 14.24
CA ALA A 505 -2.55 23.43 14.61
C ALA A 505 -2.09 22.61 13.40
N ARG A 506 -0.78 22.41 13.27
CA ARG A 506 -0.21 21.59 12.19
C ARG A 506 -0.65 20.14 12.30
N ALA A 507 -0.83 19.50 11.18
CA ALA A 507 -1.01 18.06 11.13
C ALA A 507 0.28 17.36 11.58
N GLN A 508 0.14 16.40 12.49
CA GLN A 508 1.28 15.67 13.06
C GLN A 508 1.93 14.76 12.01
N LEU A 509 3.25 14.74 11.99
CA LEU A 509 4.07 13.86 11.16
C LEU A 509 4.96 12.97 12.07
N TRP A 510 5.09 11.72 11.73
CA TRP A 510 5.90 10.75 12.46
C TRP A 510 6.91 10.07 11.53
N PRO A 511 8.20 10.09 11.86
CA PRO A 511 9.19 9.31 11.13
C PRO A 511 8.96 7.80 11.32
N LEU A 512 9.57 7.00 10.45
CA LEU A 512 9.64 5.55 10.63
C LEU A 512 10.37 5.19 11.93
N GLN A 513 10.08 4.00 12.45
CA GLN A 513 10.67 3.56 13.70
C GLN A 513 12.16 3.27 13.54
N GLU A 514 12.95 3.88 14.39
CA GLU A 514 14.39 3.61 14.49
C GLU A 514 14.73 3.22 15.94
N PRO A 515 15.23 1.99 16.19
CA PRO A 515 15.61 1.58 17.53
C PRO A 515 16.70 2.48 18.10
N GLU A 516 16.46 2.99 19.31
CA GLU A 516 17.36 3.95 19.97
C GLU A 516 18.77 3.38 20.25
N ILE A 517 18.87 2.07 20.42
CA ILE A 517 20.16 1.39 20.62
C ILE A 517 21.15 1.63 19.46
N PHE A 518 20.66 1.86 18.24
CA PHE A 518 21.50 2.10 17.07
C PHE A 518 21.78 3.60 16.83
N LYS A 519 21.21 4.51 17.62
CA LYS A 519 21.41 5.95 17.45
C LYS A 519 22.87 6.37 17.49
N PRO A 520 23.71 5.93 18.46
CA PRO A 520 25.13 6.30 18.46
C PRO A 520 25.88 5.83 17.20
N MET A 521 25.48 4.68 16.64
CA MET A 521 26.08 4.14 15.41
C MET A 521 25.68 4.99 14.20
N ARG A 522 24.41 5.43 14.10
CA ARG A 522 23.96 6.34 13.04
C ARG A 522 24.67 7.70 13.13
N GLU A 523 24.86 8.24 14.32
CA GLU A 523 25.62 9.49 14.52
C GLU A 523 27.10 9.32 14.12
N TYR A 524 27.70 8.19 14.44
CA TYR A 524 29.05 7.87 13.99
C TYR A 524 29.14 7.73 12.47
N ASP A 525 28.17 7.03 11.85
CA ASP A 525 28.12 6.89 10.40
C ASP A 525 27.91 8.24 9.69
N LEU A 526 27.15 9.17 10.28
CA LEU A 526 27.00 10.52 9.75
C LEU A 526 28.35 11.26 9.66
N VAL A 527 29.18 11.11 10.68
CA VAL A 527 30.54 11.69 10.65
C VAL A 527 31.38 11.04 9.55
N ARG A 528 31.35 9.71 9.43
CA ARG A 528 32.05 8.98 8.36
C ARG A 528 31.58 9.41 6.97
N PHE A 529 30.27 9.50 6.78
CA PHE A 529 29.67 9.92 5.51
C PHE A 529 30.14 11.32 5.11
N LYS A 530 30.12 12.30 6.04
CA LYS A 530 30.62 13.66 5.80
C LYS A 530 32.11 13.73 5.45
N LEU A 531 32.88 12.76 5.89
CA LEU A 531 34.31 12.60 5.55
C LEU A 531 34.53 11.80 4.25
N GLY A 532 33.48 11.37 3.55
CA GLY A 532 33.59 10.53 2.35
C GLY A 532 34.05 9.10 2.62
N LEU A 533 33.92 8.63 3.88
CA LEU A 533 34.31 7.28 4.28
C LEU A 533 33.12 6.31 4.13
N PRO A 534 33.38 5.03 3.79
CA PRO A 534 32.34 4.01 3.73
C PRO A 534 31.71 3.81 5.11
N HIS A 535 30.52 3.15 5.14
CA HIS A 535 29.92 2.68 6.38
C HIS A 535 30.91 1.80 7.16
N GLY A 536 30.97 1.93 8.50
CA GLY A 536 31.95 1.26 9.33
C GLY A 536 31.36 0.38 10.39
#